data_6a0e9418dbe5885ba873b6ff8645f62f
#
_entry.id   6a0e9418dbe5885ba873b6ff8645f62f
#
_cell.length_a   1.000
_cell.length_b   1.000
_cell.length_c   1.000
_cell.angle_alpha   90.00
_cell.angle_beta   90.00
_cell.angle_gamma   90.00
#
_symmetry.space_group_name_H-M   'P 1'
#
loop_
_entity.id
_entity.type
_entity.pdbx_description
1 polymer ?
#
loop_
_entity_poly.entity_id
_entity_poly.type
_entity_poly.pdbx_seq_one_letter_code
_entity_poly.pdbx_strand_id
1 'polypeptide(L)'
;MLNNFFRRIFIVLFTILIILTIGLGFVHNLILDKKAVVTNSLLPKDSPKRMMLIFPHPDDEITVSGEVFREIHEENAKVTLVVLTEGEAGKTGGVVSKDELGKAREKEGELAAKTLGVTLVQAKFPDSKLSEVNPIELKNYIYQQIKKYKPTTILTYDDVVGYYGHPDHIFAAKMVREVFREYKDDSSFSAKRLYMVTLPSKVWDSLSKFGKKLREKYPLSENQRPPTPTNAVIVKAYGKQIDELAKGYKTQQQAVDALLPGHRQIPYWIYFKVLDREYFYLAEKN
;
A
#
# COMPACT_ATOMS: atom_id res chain seq x y z
N MET A 1 -27.80 48.16 -5.03
CA MET A 1 -27.65 47.39 -3.76
C MET A 1 -27.32 45.92 -4.02
N LEU A 2 -27.98 45.20 -4.91
CA LEU A 2 -27.76 43.79 -5.23
C LEU A 2 -26.32 43.50 -5.64
N ASN A 3 -25.69 44.35 -6.43
CA ASN A 3 -24.32 44.21 -6.94
C ASN A 3 -23.25 44.24 -5.83
N ASN A 4 -23.44 45.09 -4.81
CA ASN A 4 -22.51 45.15 -3.67
C ASN A 4 -22.64 43.97 -2.72
N PHE A 5 -23.83 43.38 -2.61
CA PHE A 5 -24.07 42.18 -1.81
C PHE A 5 -23.38 40.94 -2.45
N PHE A 6 -23.57 40.72 -3.74
CA PHE A 6 -22.90 39.61 -4.45
C PHE A 6 -21.38 39.80 -4.47
N ARG A 7 -20.87 41.01 -4.63
CA ARG A 7 -19.44 41.31 -4.54
C ARG A 7 -18.84 40.96 -3.15
N ARG A 8 -19.56 41.27 -2.08
CA ARG A 8 -19.13 40.91 -0.72
C ARG A 8 -19.12 39.40 -0.52
N ILE A 9 -20.16 38.69 -0.92
CA ILE A 9 -20.21 37.21 -0.88
C ILE A 9 -19.03 36.61 -1.66
N PHE A 10 -18.79 37.08 -2.88
CA PHE A 10 -17.68 36.61 -3.70
C PHE A 10 -16.33 36.80 -3.02
N ILE A 11 -16.08 37.98 -2.40
CA ILE A 11 -14.84 38.27 -1.68
C ILE A 11 -14.69 37.31 -0.50
N VAL A 12 -15.75 37.10 0.28
CA VAL A 12 -15.72 36.16 1.42
C VAL A 12 -15.42 34.73 0.97
N LEU A 13 -16.12 34.22 -0.02
CA LEU A 13 -15.90 32.86 -0.55
C LEU A 13 -14.51 32.70 -1.14
N PHE A 14 -14.01 33.70 -1.85
CA PHE A 14 -12.66 33.71 -2.41
C PHE A 14 -11.59 33.71 -1.31
N THR A 15 -11.79 34.50 -0.25
CA THR A 15 -10.89 34.51 0.91
C THR A 15 -10.88 33.18 1.64
N ILE A 16 -12.05 32.55 1.83
CA ILE A 16 -12.15 31.20 2.41
C ILE A 16 -11.41 30.18 1.54
N LEU A 17 -11.58 30.25 0.21
CA LEU A 17 -10.89 29.35 -0.72
C LEU A 17 -9.36 29.50 -0.63
N ILE A 18 -8.85 30.71 -0.53
CA ILE A 18 -7.42 31.00 -0.35
C ILE A 18 -6.91 30.38 0.97
N ILE A 19 -7.62 30.64 2.08
CA ILE A 19 -7.24 30.10 3.40
C ILE A 19 -7.22 28.55 3.36
N LEU A 20 -8.23 27.93 2.78
CA LEU A 20 -8.30 26.48 2.63
C LEU A 20 -7.14 25.95 1.78
N THR A 21 -6.83 26.60 0.66
CA THR A 21 -5.74 26.20 -0.24
C THR A 21 -4.38 26.30 0.46
N ILE A 22 -4.14 27.39 1.19
CA ILE A 22 -2.91 27.57 2.00
C ILE A 22 -2.85 26.51 3.10
N GLY A 23 -3.96 26.25 3.80
CA GLY A 23 -4.06 25.22 4.83
C GLY A 23 -3.74 23.83 4.32
N LEU A 24 -4.32 23.44 3.17
CA LEU A 24 -4.04 22.15 2.52
C LEU A 24 -2.56 22.05 2.10
N GLY A 25 -1.99 23.10 1.53
CA GLY A 25 -0.57 23.16 1.18
C GLY A 25 0.35 23.06 2.39
N PHE A 26 -0.03 23.65 3.51
CA PHE A 26 0.70 23.54 4.77
C PHE A 26 0.67 22.10 5.31
N VAL A 27 -0.52 21.47 5.38
CA VAL A 27 -0.67 20.07 5.80
C VAL A 27 0.13 19.15 4.89
N HIS A 28 0.01 19.30 3.57
CA HIS A 28 0.81 18.53 2.61
C HIS A 28 2.31 18.63 2.91
N ASN A 29 2.84 19.86 3.11
CA ASN A 29 4.26 20.07 3.40
C ASN A 29 4.71 19.48 4.76
N LEU A 30 3.79 19.38 5.73
CA LEU A 30 4.07 18.76 7.03
C LEU A 30 4.26 17.24 6.93
N ILE A 31 3.49 16.56 6.07
CA ILE A 31 3.53 15.09 5.94
C ILE A 31 4.59 14.61 4.97
N LEU A 32 5.15 15.50 4.14
CA LEU A 32 6.18 15.13 3.18
C LEU A 32 7.47 14.66 3.85
N ASP A 33 8.00 13.53 3.40
CA ASP A 33 9.41 13.21 3.58
C ASP A 33 10.22 13.84 2.45
N LYS A 34 10.98 14.90 2.79
CA LYS A 34 11.79 15.65 1.80
C LYS A 34 13.11 14.96 1.46
N LYS A 35 13.46 13.89 2.18
CA LYS A 35 14.69 13.12 1.95
C LYS A 35 14.46 12.01 0.92
N ALA A 36 13.22 11.54 0.77
CA ALA A 36 12.88 10.55 -0.22
C ALA A 36 13.05 11.12 -1.64
N VAL A 37 13.76 10.39 -2.49
CA VAL A 37 13.95 10.77 -3.89
C VAL A 37 12.65 10.53 -4.65
N VAL A 38 12.11 11.60 -5.25
CA VAL A 38 10.94 11.44 -6.12
C VAL A 38 11.37 10.74 -7.41
N THR A 39 10.76 9.61 -7.70
CA THR A 39 11.03 8.81 -8.89
C THR A 39 9.76 8.61 -9.71
N ASN A 40 9.92 8.45 -11.01
CA ASN A 40 8.80 8.17 -11.91
C ASN A 40 8.51 6.68 -12.03
N SER A 41 9.42 5.81 -11.64
CA SER A 41 9.23 4.36 -11.70
C SER A 41 10.16 3.67 -10.70
N LEU A 42 9.69 2.58 -10.10
CA LEU A 42 10.49 1.68 -9.27
C LEU A 42 11.14 0.56 -10.09
N LEU A 43 10.75 0.42 -11.36
CA LEU A 43 11.32 -0.58 -12.26
C LEU A 43 12.71 -0.18 -12.74
N PRO A 44 13.63 -1.15 -12.95
CA PRO A 44 14.91 -0.88 -13.58
C PRO A 44 14.72 -0.41 -15.03
N LYS A 45 15.51 0.57 -15.50
CA LYS A 45 15.38 1.15 -16.85
C LYS A 45 15.61 0.12 -17.96
N ASP A 46 16.68 -0.67 -17.84
CA ASP A 46 17.16 -1.59 -18.86
C ASP A 46 16.77 -3.04 -18.59
N SER A 47 15.57 -3.25 -18.07
CA SER A 47 15.06 -4.57 -17.72
C SER A 47 13.61 -4.72 -18.16
N PRO A 48 13.12 -5.95 -18.34
CA PRO A 48 11.69 -6.19 -18.59
C PRO A 48 10.82 -5.52 -17.53
N LYS A 49 9.77 -4.81 -17.94
CA LYS A 49 8.86 -4.09 -17.06
C LYS A 49 7.91 -5.08 -16.36
N ARG A 50 8.39 -5.72 -15.30
CA ARG A 50 7.66 -6.72 -14.53
C ARG A 50 7.78 -6.45 -13.06
N MET A 51 6.65 -6.30 -12.39
CA MET A 51 6.55 -6.07 -10.96
C MET A 51 5.77 -7.21 -10.29
N MET A 52 6.16 -7.56 -9.09
CA MET A 52 5.43 -8.51 -8.25
C MET A 52 5.15 -7.86 -6.90
N LEU A 53 3.89 -7.86 -6.53
CA LEU A 53 3.43 -7.49 -5.19
C LEU A 53 3.28 -8.79 -4.39
N ILE A 54 3.79 -8.84 -3.17
CA ILE A 54 3.62 -10.00 -2.28
C ILE A 54 3.10 -9.49 -0.95
N PHE A 55 1.82 -9.72 -0.69
CA PHE A 55 1.13 -9.25 0.50
C PHE A 55 0.41 -10.38 1.23
N PRO A 56 0.27 -10.29 2.57
CA PRO A 56 -0.45 -11.28 3.37
C PRO A 56 -1.93 -11.38 3.03
N HIS A 57 -2.63 -10.25 2.94
CA HIS A 57 -4.08 -10.24 2.90
C HIS A 57 -4.64 -9.55 1.65
N PRO A 58 -5.84 -9.94 1.19
CA PRO A 58 -6.60 -9.11 0.25
C PRO A 58 -6.91 -7.76 0.90
N ASP A 59 -6.70 -6.64 0.22
CA ASP A 59 -6.77 -5.23 0.62
C ASP A 59 -5.41 -4.54 0.88
N ASP A 60 -4.35 -5.27 1.14
CA ASP A 60 -3.02 -4.70 1.41
C ASP A 60 -2.46 -3.92 0.21
N GLU A 61 -2.76 -4.37 -1.02
CA GLU A 61 -2.28 -3.75 -2.27
C GLU A 61 -2.80 -2.32 -2.47
N ILE A 62 -3.83 -1.90 -1.72
CA ILE A 62 -4.31 -0.51 -1.71
C ILE A 62 -3.18 0.46 -1.35
N THR A 63 -2.26 0.05 -0.48
CA THR A 63 -1.15 0.88 -0.01
C THR A 63 -0.12 1.24 -1.09
N VAL A 64 -0.16 0.55 -2.22
CA VAL A 64 0.74 0.74 -3.38
C VAL A 64 -0.01 0.86 -4.70
N SER A 65 -1.34 0.99 -4.64
CA SER A 65 -2.19 0.96 -5.83
C SER A 65 -1.93 2.10 -6.80
N GLY A 66 -1.53 3.26 -6.30
CA GLY A 66 -1.17 4.41 -7.13
C GLY A 66 0.09 4.16 -7.95
N GLU A 67 1.12 3.57 -7.35
CA GLU A 67 2.33 3.13 -8.05
C GLU A 67 2.01 2.05 -9.08
N VAL A 68 1.17 1.08 -8.73
CA VAL A 68 0.75 0.02 -9.65
C VAL A 68 0.03 0.59 -10.86
N PHE A 69 -0.94 1.48 -10.68
CA PHE A 69 -1.60 2.16 -11.79
C PHE A 69 -0.59 2.91 -12.66
N ARG A 70 0.37 3.60 -12.04
CA ARG A 70 1.41 4.33 -12.74
C ARG A 70 2.28 3.41 -13.58
N GLU A 71 2.82 2.34 -13.01
CA GLU A 71 3.71 1.40 -13.73
C GLU A 71 2.99 0.74 -14.90
N ILE A 72 1.70 0.41 -14.75
CA ILE A 72 0.91 -0.17 -15.85
C ILE A 72 0.65 0.85 -16.95
N HIS A 73 0.24 2.08 -16.62
CA HIS A 73 -0.18 3.06 -17.61
C HIS A 73 0.99 3.82 -18.26
N GLU A 74 2.06 4.09 -17.50
CA GLU A 74 3.18 4.89 -17.98
C GLU A 74 4.35 4.03 -18.49
N GLU A 75 4.58 2.85 -17.89
CA GLU A 75 5.70 1.96 -18.24
C GLU A 75 5.25 0.69 -18.98
N ASN A 76 3.93 0.49 -19.18
CA ASN A 76 3.36 -0.74 -19.76
C ASN A 76 3.81 -2.01 -19.01
N ALA A 77 3.90 -1.90 -17.70
CA ALA A 77 4.39 -2.98 -16.84
C ALA A 77 3.40 -4.14 -16.73
N LYS A 78 3.94 -5.36 -16.64
CA LYS A 78 3.16 -6.54 -16.23
C LYS A 78 3.29 -6.72 -14.73
N VAL A 79 2.18 -6.59 -14.03
CA VAL A 79 2.15 -6.69 -12.56
C VAL A 79 1.45 -7.96 -12.12
N THR A 80 2.07 -8.67 -11.17
CA THR A 80 1.49 -9.86 -10.52
C THR A 80 1.28 -9.53 -9.04
N LEU A 81 0.06 -9.72 -8.55
CA LEU A 81 -0.29 -9.61 -7.14
C LEU A 81 -0.38 -11.02 -6.54
N VAL A 82 0.50 -11.33 -5.60
CA VAL A 82 0.49 -12.55 -4.81
C VAL A 82 -0.07 -12.21 -3.44
N VAL A 83 -1.22 -12.79 -3.12
CA VAL A 83 -1.86 -12.68 -1.80
C VAL A 83 -1.72 -14.01 -1.09
N LEU A 84 -1.16 -14.00 0.13
CA LEU A 84 -0.73 -15.22 0.81
C LEU A 84 -1.87 -15.93 1.55
N THR A 85 -2.90 -15.21 2.01
CA THR A 85 -4.04 -15.77 2.78
C THR A 85 -5.37 -15.39 2.13
N GLU A 86 -6.44 -16.11 2.47
CA GLU A 86 -7.80 -15.71 2.06
C GLU A 86 -8.36 -14.58 2.93
N GLY A 87 -7.66 -14.20 4.00
CA GLY A 87 -8.10 -13.17 4.95
C GLY A 87 -9.31 -13.63 5.80
N GLU A 88 -9.47 -14.91 5.96
CA GLU A 88 -10.61 -15.56 6.60
C GLU A 88 -10.72 -15.30 8.11
N ALA A 89 -9.60 -14.92 8.77
CA ALA A 89 -9.60 -14.55 10.19
C ALA A 89 -10.09 -13.13 10.45
N GLY A 90 -10.19 -12.28 9.41
CA GLY A 90 -10.61 -10.89 9.49
C GLY A 90 -12.02 -10.69 10.04
N LYS A 91 -12.44 -9.43 10.15
CA LYS A 91 -13.81 -9.04 10.48
C LYS A 91 -14.69 -9.10 9.23
N THR A 92 -15.98 -9.47 9.42
CA THR A 92 -16.93 -9.57 8.30
C THR A 92 -17.51 -8.22 7.84
N GLY A 93 -17.25 -7.15 8.60
CA GLY A 93 -17.89 -5.85 8.36
C GLY A 93 -19.42 -5.87 8.53
N GLY A 94 -20.00 -6.99 8.97
CA GLY A 94 -21.46 -7.19 9.00
C GLY A 94 -22.07 -7.49 7.63
N VAL A 95 -21.23 -7.74 6.60
CA VAL A 95 -21.68 -7.94 5.20
C VAL A 95 -21.99 -9.41 4.91
N VAL A 96 -21.20 -10.32 5.49
CA VAL A 96 -21.35 -11.77 5.33
C VAL A 96 -21.21 -12.48 6.67
N SER A 97 -21.56 -13.78 6.71
CA SER A 97 -21.26 -14.64 7.86
C SER A 97 -19.74 -14.90 7.97
N LYS A 98 -19.29 -15.37 9.13
CA LYS A 98 -17.88 -15.67 9.36
C LYS A 98 -17.36 -16.77 8.43
N ASP A 99 -18.18 -17.79 8.21
CA ASP A 99 -17.81 -18.95 7.37
C ASP A 99 -17.73 -18.60 5.87
N GLU A 100 -18.40 -17.53 5.45
CA GLU A 100 -18.37 -17.04 4.07
C GLU A 100 -17.28 -16.01 3.83
N LEU A 101 -16.61 -15.52 4.88
CA LEU A 101 -15.70 -14.39 4.78
C LEU A 101 -14.55 -14.64 3.79
N GLY A 102 -13.85 -15.78 3.87
CA GLY A 102 -12.75 -16.11 2.97
C GLY A 102 -13.18 -16.05 1.50
N LYS A 103 -14.33 -16.69 1.17
CA LYS A 103 -14.89 -16.66 -0.19
C LYS A 103 -15.33 -15.27 -0.63
N ALA A 104 -15.84 -14.44 0.28
CA ALA A 104 -16.22 -13.07 -0.04
C ALA A 104 -14.97 -12.22 -0.34
N ARG A 105 -13.91 -12.36 0.46
CA ARG A 105 -12.64 -11.67 0.26
C ARG A 105 -11.88 -12.12 -0.99
N GLU A 106 -11.96 -13.41 -1.35
CA GLU A 106 -11.44 -13.90 -2.63
C GLU A 106 -12.06 -13.13 -3.81
N LYS A 107 -13.40 -12.99 -3.81
CA LYS A 107 -14.11 -12.21 -4.85
C LYS A 107 -13.76 -10.71 -4.82
N GLU A 108 -13.57 -10.13 -3.66
CA GLU A 108 -13.12 -8.74 -3.52
C GLU A 108 -11.69 -8.58 -4.07
N GLY A 109 -10.79 -9.53 -3.79
CA GLY A 109 -9.45 -9.59 -4.37
C GLY A 109 -9.44 -9.76 -5.89
N GLU A 110 -10.32 -10.60 -6.45
CA GLU A 110 -10.49 -10.75 -7.90
C GLU A 110 -10.96 -9.43 -8.54
N LEU A 111 -11.93 -8.74 -7.91
CA LEU A 111 -12.40 -7.44 -8.37
C LEU A 111 -11.30 -6.39 -8.29
N ALA A 112 -10.53 -6.39 -7.21
CA ALA A 112 -9.39 -5.49 -7.04
C ALA A 112 -8.32 -5.73 -8.10
N ALA A 113 -7.95 -6.99 -8.35
CA ALA A 113 -6.99 -7.34 -9.39
C ALA A 113 -7.46 -6.91 -10.79
N LYS A 114 -8.74 -7.09 -11.08
CA LYS A 114 -9.36 -6.60 -12.34
C LYS A 114 -9.31 -5.09 -12.44
N THR A 115 -9.61 -4.38 -11.35
CA THR A 115 -9.59 -2.91 -11.29
C THR A 115 -8.17 -2.37 -11.49
N LEU A 116 -7.18 -2.99 -10.85
CA LEU A 116 -5.77 -2.66 -11.00
C LEU A 116 -5.18 -3.05 -12.37
N GLY A 117 -5.76 -4.03 -13.05
CA GLY A 117 -5.19 -4.58 -14.28
C GLY A 117 -4.02 -5.55 -14.04
N VAL A 118 -4.02 -6.27 -12.91
CA VAL A 118 -2.94 -7.16 -12.48
C VAL A 118 -3.33 -8.64 -12.57
N THR A 119 -2.34 -9.53 -12.64
CA THR A 119 -2.56 -10.97 -12.50
C THR A 119 -2.61 -11.32 -11.02
N LEU A 120 -3.73 -11.86 -10.54
CA LEU A 120 -3.87 -12.33 -9.15
C LEU A 120 -3.34 -13.77 -9.01
N VAL A 121 -2.60 -14.01 -7.94
CA VAL A 121 -2.21 -15.32 -7.44
C VAL A 121 -2.63 -15.40 -5.98
N GLN A 122 -3.70 -16.15 -5.71
CA GLN A 122 -4.21 -16.35 -4.38
C GLN A 122 -3.63 -17.64 -3.79
N ALA A 123 -2.89 -17.52 -2.68
CA ALA A 123 -2.51 -18.66 -1.85
C ALA A 123 -3.54 -18.87 -0.73
N LYS A 124 -3.36 -19.96 0.04
CA LYS A 124 -4.29 -20.36 1.11
C LYS A 124 -3.52 -20.69 2.39
N PHE A 125 -2.51 -19.87 2.71
CA PHE A 125 -1.89 -19.95 4.02
C PHE A 125 -2.86 -19.41 5.09
N PRO A 126 -2.75 -19.89 6.35
CA PRO A 126 -3.69 -19.50 7.39
C PRO A 126 -3.57 -18.01 7.76
N ASP A 127 -4.67 -17.28 7.67
CA ASP A 127 -4.75 -15.86 8.03
C ASP A 127 -4.54 -15.66 9.54
N SER A 128 -3.83 -14.58 9.89
CA SER A 128 -3.44 -14.23 11.27
C SER A 128 -2.48 -15.23 11.94
N LYS A 129 -1.96 -16.19 11.16
CA LYS A 129 -1.10 -17.29 11.62
C LYS A 129 0.07 -17.58 10.67
N LEU A 130 0.45 -16.64 9.81
CA LEU A 130 1.58 -16.87 8.91
C LEU A 130 2.88 -17.19 9.66
N SER A 131 3.08 -16.63 10.85
CA SER A 131 4.24 -16.92 11.69
C SER A 131 4.29 -18.35 12.25
N GLU A 132 3.16 -19.09 12.21
CA GLU A 132 3.07 -20.50 12.58
C GLU A 132 3.37 -21.45 11.40
N VAL A 133 3.37 -20.93 10.18
CA VAL A 133 3.72 -21.69 8.97
C VAL A 133 5.22 -21.98 8.95
N ASN A 134 5.59 -23.17 8.44
CA ASN A 134 7.01 -23.50 8.26
C ASN A 134 7.67 -22.45 7.34
N PRO A 135 8.70 -21.72 7.81
CA PRO A 135 9.37 -20.70 7.01
C PRO A 135 9.92 -21.21 5.67
N ILE A 136 10.36 -22.48 5.64
CA ILE A 136 10.90 -23.08 4.41
C ILE A 136 9.78 -23.26 3.38
N GLU A 137 8.60 -23.68 3.81
CA GLU A 137 7.43 -23.84 2.94
C GLU A 137 7.02 -22.49 2.32
N LEU A 138 6.89 -21.44 3.14
CA LEU A 138 6.51 -20.12 2.65
C LEU A 138 7.59 -19.52 1.72
N LYS A 139 8.88 -19.66 2.08
CA LYS A 139 9.98 -19.20 1.20
C LYS A 139 9.97 -19.94 -0.13
N ASN A 140 9.80 -21.27 -0.11
CA ASN A 140 9.71 -22.07 -1.34
C ASN A 140 8.52 -21.61 -2.20
N TYR A 141 7.36 -21.38 -1.62
CA TYR A 141 6.20 -20.87 -2.35
C TYR A 141 6.53 -19.51 -3.01
N ILE A 142 7.05 -18.55 -2.27
CA ILE A 142 7.45 -17.22 -2.77
C ILE A 142 8.45 -17.36 -3.92
N TYR A 143 9.50 -18.17 -3.74
CA TYR A 143 10.51 -18.40 -4.77
C TYR A 143 9.92 -18.99 -6.06
N GLN A 144 8.99 -19.96 -5.96
CA GLN A 144 8.32 -20.53 -7.14
C GLN A 144 7.49 -19.46 -7.88
N GLN A 145 6.83 -18.54 -7.18
CA GLN A 145 6.12 -17.45 -7.84
C GLN A 145 7.11 -16.51 -8.58
N ILE A 146 8.23 -16.16 -7.95
CA ILE A 146 9.27 -15.35 -8.57
C ILE A 146 9.83 -16.03 -9.83
N LYS A 147 10.12 -17.34 -9.77
CA LYS A 147 10.57 -18.10 -10.95
C LYS A 147 9.54 -18.12 -12.07
N LYS A 148 8.27 -18.28 -11.74
CA LYS A 148 7.17 -18.38 -12.70
C LYS A 148 6.92 -17.05 -13.42
N TYR A 149 6.83 -15.96 -12.69
CA TYR A 149 6.43 -14.66 -13.23
C TYR A 149 7.62 -13.76 -13.60
N LYS A 150 8.80 -14.09 -13.14
CA LYS A 150 10.08 -13.40 -13.44
C LYS A 150 10.01 -11.89 -13.24
N PRO A 151 9.62 -11.38 -12.05
CA PRO A 151 9.61 -9.94 -11.78
C PRO A 151 11.03 -9.38 -11.81
N THR A 152 11.16 -8.11 -12.17
CA THR A 152 12.41 -7.34 -12.02
C THR A 152 12.39 -6.46 -10.78
N THR A 153 11.19 -6.17 -10.25
CA THR A 153 10.98 -5.47 -8.98
C THR A 153 9.94 -6.20 -8.15
N ILE A 154 10.22 -6.36 -6.87
CA ILE A 154 9.30 -6.91 -5.87
C ILE A 154 8.91 -5.80 -4.90
N LEU A 155 7.63 -5.71 -4.54
CA LEU A 155 7.07 -4.87 -3.49
C LEU A 155 6.45 -5.74 -2.40
N THR A 156 6.71 -5.39 -1.14
CA THR A 156 6.07 -5.99 0.04
C THR A 156 6.04 -4.96 1.16
N TYR A 157 5.47 -5.29 2.32
CA TYR A 157 5.60 -4.46 3.52
C TYR A 157 7.03 -4.45 4.08
N ASP A 158 7.31 -3.57 5.04
CA ASP A 158 8.58 -3.60 5.75
C ASP A 158 8.61 -4.74 6.80
N ASP A 159 9.78 -5.28 7.03
CA ASP A 159 10.02 -6.40 7.94
C ASP A 159 10.27 -5.97 9.41
N VAL A 160 10.06 -4.69 9.71
CA VAL A 160 10.25 -4.11 11.06
C VAL A 160 8.93 -3.87 11.75
N VAL A 161 8.02 -3.15 11.10
CA VAL A 161 6.71 -2.80 11.65
C VAL A 161 5.55 -3.29 10.77
N GLY A 162 5.82 -3.82 9.57
CA GLY A 162 4.79 -4.33 8.66
C GLY A 162 3.70 -3.31 8.40
N TYR A 163 4.08 -2.06 8.10
CA TYR A 163 3.24 -0.90 7.90
C TYR A 163 2.55 -0.39 9.17
N TYR A 164 1.95 -1.25 10.01
CA TYR A 164 1.24 -0.83 11.24
C TYR A 164 1.36 -1.78 12.45
N GLY A 165 2.16 -2.82 12.35
CA GLY A 165 2.43 -3.76 13.45
C GLY A 165 1.79 -5.13 13.29
N HIS A 166 1.13 -5.44 12.14
CA HIS A 166 0.52 -6.75 11.95
C HIS A 166 1.58 -7.85 11.86
N PRO A 167 1.49 -8.95 12.67
CA PRO A 167 2.50 -10.00 12.67
C PRO A 167 2.69 -10.66 11.30
N ASP A 168 1.60 -10.94 10.57
CA ASP A 168 1.67 -11.54 9.23
C ASP A 168 2.39 -10.65 8.23
N HIS A 169 2.22 -9.31 8.33
CA HIS A 169 2.92 -8.36 7.45
C HIS A 169 4.43 -8.41 7.69
N ILE A 170 4.84 -8.38 8.96
CA ILE A 170 6.25 -8.44 9.35
C ILE A 170 6.85 -9.78 8.90
N PHE A 171 6.15 -10.90 9.17
CA PHE A 171 6.64 -12.23 8.85
C PHE A 171 6.73 -12.47 7.34
N ALA A 172 5.70 -12.13 6.58
CA ALA A 172 5.70 -12.24 5.11
C ALA A 172 6.84 -11.41 4.50
N ALA A 173 6.99 -10.16 4.92
CA ALA A 173 8.05 -9.27 4.46
C ALA A 173 9.45 -9.83 4.74
N LYS A 174 9.65 -10.38 5.93
CA LYS A 174 10.89 -11.07 6.30
C LYS A 174 11.17 -12.25 5.38
N MET A 175 10.19 -13.10 5.10
CA MET A 175 10.34 -14.25 4.20
C MET A 175 10.67 -13.81 2.77
N VAL A 176 10.00 -12.77 2.26
CA VAL A 176 10.31 -12.19 0.94
C VAL A 176 11.76 -11.68 0.88
N ARG A 177 12.21 -10.96 1.91
CA ARG A 177 13.57 -10.45 1.98
C ARG A 177 14.62 -11.56 2.07
N GLU A 178 14.35 -12.61 2.87
CA GLU A 178 15.22 -13.77 2.96
C GLU A 178 15.35 -14.48 1.61
N VAL A 179 14.24 -14.71 0.88
CA VAL A 179 14.27 -15.27 -0.48
C VAL A 179 15.10 -14.39 -1.42
N PHE A 180 14.91 -13.07 -1.40
CA PHE A 180 15.71 -12.19 -2.24
C PHE A 180 17.20 -12.32 -1.95
N ARG A 181 17.62 -12.31 -0.68
CA ARG A 181 19.02 -12.42 -0.26
C ARG A 181 19.63 -13.78 -0.59
N GLU A 182 18.85 -14.86 -0.46
CA GLU A 182 19.29 -16.23 -0.71
C GLU A 182 19.58 -16.46 -2.20
N TYR A 183 18.78 -15.84 -3.09
CA TYR A 183 18.86 -16.13 -4.52
C TYR A 183 19.39 -14.96 -5.38
N LYS A 184 19.69 -13.80 -4.84
CA LYS A 184 20.09 -12.62 -5.63
C LYS A 184 21.33 -12.86 -6.51
N ASP A 185 22.24 -13.72 -6.08
CA ASP A 185 23.47 -14.04 -6.79
C ASP A 185 23.28 -15.20 -7.81
N ASP A 186 22.09 -15.82 -7.87
CA ASP A 186 21.75 -16.81 -8.89
C ASP A 186 21.39 -16.10 -10.21
N SER A 187 22.08 -16.43 -11.28
CA SER A 187 21.86 -15.84 -12.61
C SER A 187 20.45 -16.04 -13.16
N SER A 188 19.72 -17.06 -12.67
CA SER A 188 18.32 -17.32 -13.01
C SER A 188 17.32 -16.47 -12.22
N PHE A 189 17.76 -15.82 -11.14
CA PHE A 189 16.91 -14.98 -10.31
C PHE A 189 16.66 -13.62 -10.98
N SER A 190 15.42 -13.37 -11.35
CA SER A 190 15.06 -12.23 -12.20
C SER A 190 14.97 -10.90 -11.44
N ALA A 191 14.69 -10.94 -10.12
CA ALA A 191 14.46 -9.73 -9.35
C ALA A 191 15.75 -8.93 -9.15
N LYS A 192 15.68 -7.65 -9.50
CA LYS A 192 16.80 -6.70 -9.38
C LYS A 192 16.64 -5.75 -8.20
N ARG A 193 15.41 -5.55 -7.73
CA ARG A 193 15.09 -4.63 -6.64
C ARG A 193 13.99 -5.22 -5.76
N LEU A 194 14.17 -5.07 -4.45
CA LEU A 194 13.13 -5.28 -3.46
C LEU A 194 12.85 -3.93 -2.78
N TYR A 195 11.65 -3.45 -2.94
CA TYR A 195 11.15 -2.30 -2.20
C TYR A 195 10.17 -2.73 -1.12
N MET A 196 10.24 -2.04 -0.01
CA MET A 196 9.32 -2.18 1.11
C MET A 196 8.46 -0.93 1.23
N VAL A 197 7.16 -1.12 1.40
CA VAL A 197 6.23 -0.02 1.65
C VAL A 197 6.52 0.57 3.02
N THR A 198 6.61 1.88 3.09
CA THR A 198 6.94 2.58 4.33
C THR A 198 6.18 3.89 4.45
N LEU A 199 6.29 4.53 5.60
CA LEU A 199 5.64 5.80 5.90
C LEU A 199 6.67 6.88 6.24
N PRO A 200 6.42 8.14 5.87
CA PRO A 200 7.20 9.26 6.37
C PRO A 200 7.24 9.29 7.90
N SER A 201 8.38 9.62 8.48
CA SER A 201 8.57 9.62 9.94
C SER A 201 7.51 10.46 10.68
N LYS A 202 7.14 11.61 10.14
CA LYS A 202 6.11 12.48 10.75
C LYS A 202 4.71 11.87 10.71
N VAL A 203 4.39 11.15 9.63
CA VAL A 203 3.13 10.41 9.50
C VAL A 203 3.12 9.27 10.52
N TRP A 204 4.21 8.51 10.61
CA TRP A 204 4.37 7.46 11.60
C TRP A 204 4.21 7.97 13.03
N ASP A 205 4.88 9.07 13.38
CA ASP A 205 4.80 9.66 14.72
C ASP A 205 3.38 10.11 15.06
N SER A 206 2.65 10.61 14.08
CA SER A 206 1.23 10.98 14.23
C SER A 206 0.36 9.75 14.43
N LEU A 207 0.51 8.73 13.60
CA LEU A 207 -0.23 7.47 13.72
C LEU A 207 0.07 6.75 15.04
N SER A 208 1.30 6.77 15.52
CA SER A 208 1.66 6.16 16.80
C SER A 208 1.02 6.87 18.00
N LYS A 209 0.83 8.19 17.94
CA LYS A 209 0.16 8.98 18.98
C LYS A 209 -1.36 8.84 18.97
N PHE A 210 -1.98 8.87 17.79
CA PHE A 210 -3.44 8.87 17.61
C PHE A 210 -4.03 7.47 17.40
N GLY A 211 -3.20 6.51 16.97
CA GLY A 211 -3.62 5.12 16.71
C GLY A 211 -3.64 4.22 17.95
N LYS A 212 -4.05 4.73 19.12
CA LYS A 212 -4.03 3.98 20.39
C LYS A 212 -4.65 2.58 20.27
N LYS A 213 -5.84 2.47 19.70
CA LYS A 213 -6.53 1.17 19.50
C LYS A 213 -5.73 0.21 18.61
N LEU A 214 -5.03 0.74 17.62
CA LEU A 214 -4.18 -0.06 16.73
C LEU A 214 -2.95 -0.59 17.49
N ARG A 215 -2.35 0.24 18.35
CA ARG A 215 -1.22 -0.15 19.22
C ARG A 215 -1.61 -1.12 20.32
N GLU A 216 -2.83 -1.03 20.84
CA GLU A 216 -3.38 -2.01 21.78
C GLU A 216 -3.54 -3.39 21.11
N LYS A 217 -3.97 -3.42 19.84
CA LYS A 217 -4.13 -4.66 19.08
C LYS A 217 -2.80 -5.22 18.58
N TYR A 218 -1.91 -4.36 18.10
CA TYR A 218 -0.60 -4.70 17.53
C TYR A 218 0.50 -3.91 18.24
N PRO A 219 0.93 -4.39 19.43
CA PRO A 219 1.94 -3.70 20.22
C PRO A 219 3.30 -3.73 19.50
N LEU A 220 3.96 -2.59 19.47
CA LEU A 220 5.34 -2.45 19.01
C LEU A 220 6.18 -1.86 20.13
N SER A 221 7.47 -2.18 20.16
CA SER A 221 8.38 -1.53 21.11
C SER A 221 8.53 -0.03 20.78
N GLU A 222 8.84 0.80 21.78
CA GLU A 222 8.93 2.26 21.65
C GLU A 222 9.90 2.72 20.55
N ASN A 223 10.96 1.96 20.33
CA ASN A 223 12.00 2.25 19.34
C ASN A 223 11.74 1.62 17.96
N GLN A 224 10.67 0.83 17.83
CA GLN A 224 10.36 0.14 16.59
C GLN A 224 9.70 1.09 15.61
N ARG A 225 10.37 1.35 14.49
CA ARG A 225 9.94 2.30 13.46
C ARG A 225 10.07 1.69 12.08
N PRO A 226 9.22 2.10 11.13
CA PRO A 226 9.41 1.72 9.74
C PRO A 226 10.74 2.28 9.21
N PRO A 227 11.35 1.63 8.22
CA PRO A 227 12.54 2.16 7.57
C PRO A 227 12.25 3.52 6.93
N THR A 228 13.25 4.41 6.97
CA THR A 228 13.13 5.74 6.35
C THR A 228 12.96 5.60 4.83
N PRO A 229 11.98 6.30 4.22
CA PRO A 229 11.78 6.24 2.78
C PRO A 229 13.03 6.62 1.99
N THR A 230 13.39 5.79 1.01
CA THR A 230 14.43 6.13 0.01
C THR A 230 13.82 6.77 -1.22
N ASN A 231 12.61 6.35 -1.59
CA ASN A 231 11.91 6.75 -2.78
C ASN A 231 10.48 7.20 -2.46
N ALA A 232 9.98 8.12 -3.27
CA ALA A 232 8.59 8.52 -3.27
C ALA A 232 8.08 8.56 -4.72
N VAL A 233 6.86 8.08 -4.94
CA VAL A 233 6.19 8.12 -6.23
C VAL A 233 4.95 8.98 -6.14
N ILE A 234 4.81 9.94 -7.06
CA ILE A 234 3.65 10.83 -7.11
C ILE A 234 2.48 10.09 -7.78
N VAL A 235 1.40 9.88 -7.04
CA VAL A 235 0.25 9.06 -7.44
C VAL A 235 -1.07 9.84 -7.57
N LYS A 236 -1.05 11.14 -7.37
CA LYS A 236 -2.26 12.00 -7.37
C LYS A 236 -3.10 11.90 -8.64
N ALA A 237 -2.50 11.56 -9.78
CA ALA A 237 -3.21 11.38 -11.05
C ALA A 237 -4.18 10.18 -11.00
N TYR A 238 -3.90 9.21 -10.15
CA TYR A 238 -4.66 7.96 -10.00
C TYR A 238 -5.62 7.96 -8.81
N GLY A 239 -5.79 9.10 -8.14
CA GLY A 239 -6.62 9.21 -6.93
C GLY A 239 -8.06 8.72 -7.10
N LYS A 240 -8.66 8.88 -8.28
CA LYS A 240 -9.99 8.34 -8.58
C LYS A 240 -10.00 6.81 -8.60
N GLN A 241 -9.03 6.21 -9.27
CA GLN A 241 -8.89 4.76 -9.39
C GLN A 241 -8.60 4.11 -8.02
N ILE A 242 -7.77 4.76 -7.20
CA ILE A 242 -7.48 4.31 -5.82
C ILE A 242 -8.76 4.36 -4.98
N ASP A 243 -9.55 5.41 -5.08
CA ASP A 243 -10.82 5.56 -4.36
C ASP A 243 -11.86 4.50 -4.81
N GLU A 244 -11.93 4.22 -6.10
CA GLU A 244 -12.79 3.15 -6.65
C GLU A 244 -12.36 1.76 -6.17
N LEU A 245 -11.05 1.48 -6.16
CA LEU A 245 -10.48 0.26 -5.62
C LEU A 245 -10.84 0.09 -4.13
N ALA A 246 -10.60 1.12 -3.31
CA ALA A 246 -10.89 1.13 -1.89
C ALA A 246 -12.38 0.85 -1.59
N LYS A 247 -13.29 1.37 -2.39
CA LYS A 247 -14.75 1.12 -2.30
C LYS A 247 -15.14 -0.31 -2.69
N GLY A 248 -14.31 -1.04 -3.39
CA GLY A 248 -14.52 -2.44 -3.78
C GLY A 248 -14.55 -3.40 -2.59
N TYR A 249 -13.77 -3.14 -1.55
CA TYR A 249 -13.62 -3.96 -0.35
C TYR A 249 -14.77 -3.77 0.65
N LYS A 250 -15.93 -4.38 0.40
CA LYS A 250 -17.14 -4.21 1.22
C LYS A 250 -17.00 -4.81 2.62
N THR A 251 -16.40 -6.01 2.70
CA THR A 251 -16.18 -6.69 3.98
C THR A 251 -15.08 -6.03 4.82
N GLN A 252 -14.14 -5.32 4.19
CA GLN A 252 -12.92 -4.79 4.82
C GLN A 252 -12.89 -3.26 4.92
N GLN A 253 -14.04 -2.57 4.86
CA GLN A 253 -14.08 -1.11 4.91
C GLN A 253 -13.37 -0.51 6.13
N GLN A 254 -13.40 -1.19 7.30
CA GLN A 254 -12.68 -0.73 8.49
C GLN A 254 -11.15 -0.85 8.35
N ALA A 255 -10.65 -1.88 7.67
CA ALA A 255 -9.23 -2.03 7.38
C ALA A 255 -8.79 -0.99 6.36
N VAL A 256 -9.55 -0.82 5.29
CA VAL A 256 -9.32 0.23 4.27
C VAL A 256 -9.32 1.63 4.89
N ASP A 257 -10.25 1.93 5.81
CA ASP A 257 -10.26 3.20 6.56
C ASP A 257 -8.99 3.41 7.42
N ALA A 258 -8.39 2.33 7.90
CA ALA A 258 -7.13 2.40 8.63
C ALA A 258 -5.93 2.62 7.71
N LEU A 259 -5.96 2.05 6.49
CA LEU A 259 -4.92 2.23 5.48
C LEU A 259 -4.99 3.60 4.80
N LEU A 260 -6.19 4.11 4.55
CA LEU A 260 -6.48 5.42 3.93
C LEU A 260 -7.35 6.28 4.85
N PRO A 261 -6.83 6.80 5.98
CA PRO A 261 -7.61 7.53 6.97
C PRO A 261 -8.29 8.77 6.37
N GLY A 262 -9.61 8.85 6.50
CA GLY A 262 -10.39 10.02 6.03
C GLY A 262 -10.77 9.99 4.54
N HIS A 263 -10.39 8.97 3.77
CA HIS A 263 -10.69 8.91 2.32
C HIS A 263 -12.18 8.94 2.00
N ARG A 264 -13.04 8.39 2.87
CA ARG A 264 -14.51 8.41 2.65
C ARG A 264 -15.17 9.74 3.01
N GLN A 265 -14.54 10.55 3.87
CA GLN A 265 -15.05 11.84 4.34
C GLN A 265 -14.56 13.00 3.47
N ILE A 266 -13.44 12.83 2.80
CA ILE A 266 -12.80 13.86 1.98
C ILE A 266 -12.92 13.45 0.51
N PRO A 267 -13.43 14.31 -0.39
CA PRO A 267 -13.45 14.02 -1.81
C PRO A 267 -12.06 13.57 -2.31
N TYR A 268 -11.98 12.51 -3.11
CA TYR A 268 -10.71 11.90 -3.56
C TYR A 268 -9.76 12.93 -4.19
N TRP A 269 -10.28 13.90 -4.94
CA TRP A 269 -9.49 14.92 -5.61
C TRP A 269 -8.84 15.94 -4.65
N ILE A 270 -9.37 16.10 -3.41
CA ILE A 270 -8.72 16.83 -2.32
C ILE A 270 -7.76 15.88 -1.59
N TYR A 271 -8.23 14.68 -1.23
CA TYR A 271 -7.49 13.70 -0.47
C TYR A 271 -6.14 13.39 -1.12
N PHE A 272 -6.15 12.97 -2.38
CA PHE A 272 -4.93 12.66 -3.13
C PHE A 272 -4.16 13.89 -3.65
N LYS A 273 -4.65 15.09 -3.42
CA LYS A 273 -3.86 16.31 -3.59
C LYS A 273 -2.98 16.59 -2.37
N VAL A 274 -3.42 16.18 -1.19
CA VAL A 274 -2.68 16.31 0.07
C VAL A 274 -1.78 15.10 0.31
N LEU A 275 -2.31 13.89 0.16
CA LEU A 275 -1.58 12.62 0.21
C LEU A 275 -1.23 12.19 -1.22
N ASP A 276 -0.36 12.96 -1.86
CA ASP A 276 -0.14 12.89 -3.31
C ASP A 276 0.84 11.81 -3.74
N ARG A 277 1.44 11.06 -2.79
CA ARG A 277 2.50 10.09 -3.08
C ARG A 277 2.52 8.91 -2.12
N GLU A 278 3.05 7.82 -2.64
CA GLU A 278 3.39 6.61 -1.91
C GLU A 278 4.90 6.58 -1.64
N TYR A 279 5.30 5.93 -0.53
CA TYR A 279 6.68 5.93 -0.07
C TYR A 279 7.24 4.52 0.04
N PHE A 280 8.48 4.38 -0.39
CA PHE A 280 9.16 3.09 -0.50
C PHE A 280 10.58 3.17 0.06
N TYR A 281 11.00 2.08 0.67
CA TYR A 281 12.37 1.85 1.09
C TYR A 281 13.01 0.81 0.17
N LEU A 282 14.10 1.15 -0.51
CA LEU A 282 14.87 0.17 -1.28
C LEU A 282 15.63 -0.73 -0.30
N ALA A 283 15.08 -1.91 -0.03
CA ALA A 283 15.59 -2.85 0.95
C ALA A 283 16.77 -3.69 0.42
N GLU A 284 16.65 -4.13 -0.85
CA GLU A 284 17.69 -4.94 -1.50
C GLU A 284 17.83 -4.53 -2.96
N LYS A 285 19.05 -4.66 -3.49
CA LYS A 285 19.41 -4.43 -4.90
C LYS A 285 20.37 -5.51 -5.35
N ASN A 286 20.13 -6.04 -6.56
CA ASN A 286 20.97 -7.02 -7.25
C ASN A 286 21.58 -6.38 -8.51
#